data_1c0f9d5b468b8c84538d40e7c501b399
#
_entry.id   1c0f9d5b468b8c84538d40e7c501b399
#
_cell.length_a   1.000
_cell.length_b   1.000
_cell.length_c   1.000
_cell.angle_alpha   90.00
_cell.angle_beta   90.00
_cell.angle_gamma   90.00
#
_symmetry.space_group_name_H-M   'P 1'
#
loop_
_entity.id
_entity.type
_entity.pdbx_description
1 polymer ?
#
loop_
_entity_poly.entity_id
_entity_poly.type
_entity_poly.pdbx_seq_one_letter_code
_entity_poly.pdbx_strand_id
1 'polypeptide(L)'
;LPRASIVSSVGGAMQLTFLEAANGQRLSKRHCPKNGFTPYPHVKSVTSHEHSLPIDGTGLVMLERLIRDHSDLGHCLLKGNLKRPIQNESRAGKTDRIGYSNLLVLDIDGITLPGHTNPKVFTSKCVGTLAKTVLRELPPQVQDCSFIAQASASLGLKGDKVSLHIFMLLKHAMPAKAVKLWLQAANFESNLFSSQLELSSNGHSLKHTLDVSVADNSKLIFIAPPTFEDGTHDPFSSPAERIVRVSGLSDTLDLAGLMNNISPEVVHQKSNEHKNRLRVARGFSAKKERLTIATVDNKSEEILTNPDRMSIQITDDTNPPYIRCNVNGGDSNAYYFKLEDPTYMYNFKGEPIWSIEQADPDFYKSLFDVYQEEMAKEGRACFPVAMRDFYTDTYYNGVFDPNLNQFSDEFPLMPCSSASIEGFMRSHGRSKPDYIPDARV
;
A
#
# COMPACT_ATOMS: atom_id res chain seq x y z
N LEU A 1 -21.22 -2.95 16.46
CA LEU A 1 -20.55 -2.15 15.43
C LEU A 1 -21.51 -1.03 15.08
N PRO A 2 -21.11 0.26 15.12
CA PRO A 2 -21.82 1.21 14.33
C PRO A 2 -21.77 0.65 12.91
N ARG A 3 -22.93 0.37 12.31
CA ARG A 3 -23.00 0.28 10.86
C ARG A 3 -22.23 1.48 10.40
N ALA A 4 -21.04 1.25 9.81
CA ALA A 4 -20.38 2.31 9.07
C ALA A 4 -21.52 2.93 8.28
N SER A 5 -21.83 4.16 8.60
CA SER A 5 -22.88 4.87 7.89
C SER A 5 -22.39 4.86 6.46
N ILE A 6 -22.91 3.91 5.68
CA ILE A 6 -22.78 3.93 4.23
C ILE A 6 -23.35 5.28 3.91
N VAL A 7 -22.47 6.24 3.66
CA VAL A 7 -22.88 7.53 3.14
C VAL A 7 -23.43 7.19 1.76
N SER A 8 -24.72 6.90 1.73
CA SER A 8 -25.46 6.68 0.51
C SER A 8 -25.58 8.03 -0.17
N SER A 9 -24.56 8.42 -0.91
CA SER A 9 -24.66 9.45 -1.91
C SER A 9 -25.34 8.87 -3.15
N VAL A 10 -26.64 8.66 -3.06
CA VAL A 10 -27.47 8.58 -4.25
C VAL A 10 -27.36 9.94 -4.93
N GLY A 11 -26.60 10.02 -6.05
CA GLY A 11 -26.29 11.27 -6.75
C GLY A 11 -25.02 12.00 -6.30
N GLY A 12 -24.10 11.35 -5.58
CA GLY A 12 -22.84 11.94 -5.15
C GLY A 12 -21.83 12.13 -6.29
N ALA A 13 -21.03 13.19 -6.20
CA ALA A 13 -19.89 13.42 -7.07
C ALA A 13 -18.62 12.92 -6.35
N MET A 14 -17.71 12.28 -7.10
CA MET A 14 -16.38 11.97 -6.62
C MET A 14 -15.37 13.04 -7.06
N GLN A 15 -14.34 13.25 -6.25
CA GLN A 15 -13.23 14.11 -6.60
C GLN A 15 -12.09 13.28 -7.19
N LEU A 16 -11.42 13.84 -8.19
CA LEU A 16 -10.19 13.30 -8.79
C LEU A 16 -9.12 14.37 -8.78
N THR A 17 -7.89 13.96 -8.56
CA THR A 17 -6.73 14.84 -8.55
C THR A 17 -5.69 14.34 -9.55
N PHE A 18 -5.36 15.15 -10.54
CA PHE A 18 -4.22 14.93 -11.41
C PHE A 18 -3.06 15.82 -10.97
N LEU A 19 -1.84 15.36 -11.20
CA LEU A 19 -0.64 16.06 -10.78
C LEU A 19 0.25 16.33 -11.99
N GLU A 20 0.66 17.57 -12.10
CA GLU A 20 1.64 18.09 -13.05
C GLU A 20 2.97 18.31 -12.34
N ALA A 21 4.08 17.97 -12.97
CA ALA A 21 5.40 18.32 -12.45
C ALA A 21 5.63 19.83 -12.58
N ALA A 22 5.99 20.49 -11.49
CA ALA A 22 6.17 21.95 -11.46
C ALA A 22 7.23 22.49 -12.44
N ASN A 23 8.17 21.63 -12.87
CA ASN A 23 9.19 21.95 -13.88
C ASN A 23 8.75 21.64 -15.32
N GLY A 24 7.47 21.30 -15.53
CA GLY A 24 6.92 20.94 -16.84
C GLY A 24 7.39 19.57 -17.38
N GLN A 25 8.12 18.78 -16.57
CA GLN A 25 8.58 17.46 -16.98
C GLN A 25 7.42 16.48 -17.09
N ARG A 26 7.37 15.73 -18.21
CA ARG A 26 6.37 14.66 -18.36
C ARG A 26 6.58 13.57 -17.31
N LEU A 27 5.50 13.16 -16.65
CA LEU A 27 5.48 12.08 -15.67
C LEU A 27 5.31 10.73 -16.38
N SER A 28 6.26 10.39 -17.24
CA SER A 28 6.25 9.17 -18.04
C SER A 28 7.63 8.49 -18.06
N LYS A 29 7.65 7.22 -18.46
CA LYS A 29 8.90 6.51 -18.74
C LYS A 29 9.44 6.88 -20.11
N ARG A 30 10.77 6.79 -20.28
CA ARG A 30 11.44 6.92 -21.55
C ARG A 30 12.01 5.56 -21.94
N HIS A 31 11.78 5.14 -23.16
CA HIS A 31 12.32 3.89 -23.71
C HIS A 31 13.59 4.18 -24.49
N CYS A 32 14.67 3.51 -24.08
CA CYS A 32 16.01 3.65 -24.65
C CYS A 32 16.43 2.34 -25.31
N PRO A 33 17.09 2.35 -26.48
CA PRO A 33 17.50 1.13 -27.17
C PRO A 33 18.46 0.27 -26.36
N LYS A 34 19.37 0.87 -25.60
CA LYS A 34 20.44 0.18 -24.87
C LYS A 34 20.01 -0.30 -23.48
N ASN A 35 19.19 0.47 -22.76
CA ASN A 35 18.91 0.28 -21.34
C ASN A 35 17.44 -0.06 -21.04
N GLY A 36 16.59 -0.20 -22.07
CA GLY A 36 15.16 -0.39 -21.89
C GLY A 36 14.50 0.86 -21.33
N PHE A 37 13.69 0.73 -20.28
CA PHE A 37 12.99 1.85 -19.69
C PHE A 37 13.80 2.57 -18.62
N THR A 38 13.82 3.90 -18.68
CA THR A 38 14.21 4.72 -17.54
C THR A 38 13.15 4.64 -16.43
N PRO A 39 13.54 4.81 -15.17
CA PRO A 39 12.57 5.00 -14.08
C PRO A 39 11.68 6.21 -14.35
N TYR A 40 10.51 6.25 -13.69
CA TYR A 40 9.70 7.47 -13.65
C TYR A 40 10.51 8.62 -13.04
N PRO A 41 10.34 9.85 -13.54
CA PRO A 41 11.08 10.99 -12.99
C PRO A 41 10.70 11.24 -11.52
N HIS A 42 11.72 11.49 -10.73
CA HIS A 42 11.53 11.88 -9.33
C HIS A 42 11.27 13.39 -9.26
N VAL A 43 10.02 13.77 -9.01
CA VAL A 43 9.60 15.19 -8.97
C VAL A 43 9.34 15.60 -7.53
N LYS A 44 10.01 16.68 -7.08
CA LYS A 44 9.89 17.21 -5.72
C LYS A 44 8.64 18.07 -5.54
N SER A 45 8.28 18.85 -6.54
CA SER A 45 7.18 19.81 -6.49
C SER A 45 6.20 19.54 -7.63
N VAL A 46 4.91 19.62 -7.32
CA VAL A 46 3.81 19.37 -8.26
C VAL A 46 2.73 20.42 -8.09
N THR A 47 1.93 20.59 -9.16
CA THR A 47 0.68 21.35 -9.16
C THR A 47 -0.49 20.37 -9.30
N SER A 48 -1.55 20.57 -8.53
CA SER A 48 -2.76 19.74 -8.61
C SER A 48 -3.82 20.34 -9.52
N HIS A 49 -4.49 19.45 -10.26
CA HIS A 49 -5.67 19.75 -11.07
C HIS A 49 -6.81 18.89 -10.55
N GLU A 50 -7.83 19.53 -9.99
CA GLU A 50 -8.93 18.84 -9.32
C GLU A 50 -10.20 18.87 -10.17
N HIS A 51 -10.86 17.73 -10.29
CA HIS A 51 -12.08 17.55 -11.06
C HIS A 51 -13.12 16.83 -10.23
N SER A 52 -14.39 17.20 -10.45
CA SER A 52 -15.54 16.53 -9.86
C SER A 52 -16.34 15.85 -10.95
N LEU A 53 -16.73 14.60 -10.74
CA LEU A 53 -17.54 13.85 -11.70
C LEU A 53 -18.60 12.99 -11.00
N PRO A 54 -19.76 12.77 -11.65
CA PRO A 54 -20.81 11.91 -11.10
C PRO A 54 -20.36 10.44 -11.05
N ILE A 55 -21.04 9.66 -10.18
CA ILE A 55 -20.74 8.22 -10.00
C ILE A 55 -21.79 7.42 -10.79
N ASP A 56 -21.69 7.50 -12.12
CA ASP A 56 -22.56 6.82 -13.08
C ASP A 56 -21.86 6.69 -14.45
N GLY A 57 -22.58 6.27 -15.47
CA GLY A 57 -22.08 6.15 -16.84
C GLY A 57 -21.58 7.48 -17.42
N THR A 58 -22.20 8.60 -17.07
CA THR A 58 -21.71 9.93 -17.48
C THR A 58 -20.37 10.23 -16.86
N GLY A 59 -20.20 9.91 -15.55
CA GLY A 59 -18.92 10.05 -14.87
C GLY A 59 -17.82 9.19 -15.47
N LEU A 60 -18.15 7.97 -15.91
CA LEU A 60 -17.16 7.11 -16.58
C LEU A 60 -16.71 7.70 -17.94
N VAL A 61 -17.62 8.32 -18.70
CA VAL A 61 -17.26 9.05 -19.94
C VAL A 61 -16.37 10.26 -19.64
N MET A 62 -16.70 11.01 -18.58
CA MET A 62 -15.88 12.14 -18.14
C MET A 62 -14.50 11.68 -17.67
N LEU A 63 -14.43 10.57 -16.92
CA LEU A 63 -13.17 9.99 -16.47
C LEU A 63 -12.27 9.59 -17.65
N GLU A 64 -12.84 8.94 -18.68
CA GLU A 64 -12.09 8.62 -19.90
C GLU A 64 -11.49 9.87 -20.54
N ARG A 65 -12.29 10.92 -20.71
CA ARG A 65 -11.83 12.19 -21.26
C ARG A 65 -10.70 12.80 -20.43
N LEU A 66 -10.87 12.89 -19.13
CA LEU A 66 -9.85 13.42 -18.22
C LEU A 66 -8.54 12.60 -18.26
N ILE A 67 -8.64 11.27 -18.29
CA ILE A 67 -7.46 10.41 -18.41
C ILE A 67 -6.73 10.71 -19.76
N ARG A 68 -7.44 10.87 -20.86
CA ARG A 68 -6.84 11.23 -22.16
C ARG A 68 -6.18 12.59 -22.12
N ASP A 69 -6.91 13.61 -21.68
CA ASP A 69 -6.42 15.00 -21.66
C ASP A 69 -5.15 15.12 -20.78
N HIS A 70 -5.17 14.57 -19.58
CA HIS A 70 -4.03 14.60 -18.66
C HIS A 70 -2.87 13.67 -19.09
N SER A 71 -3.18 12.56 -19.77
CA SER A 71 -2.18 11.68 -20.38
C SER A 71 -1.38 12.42 -21.46
N ASP A 72 -2.05 13.15 -22.32
CA ASP A 72 -1.42 13.93 -23.39
C ASP A 72 -0.56 15.08 -22.84
N LEU A 73 -1.00 15.69 -21.74
CA LEU A 73 -0.23 16.71 -21.02
C LEU A 73 0.97 16.12 -20.23
N GLY A 74 1.05 14.82 -20.04
CA GLY A 74 2.14 14.18 -19.33
C GLY A 74 1.99 14.18 -17.81
N HIS A 75 0.77 14.35 -17.31
CA HIS A 75 0.42 14.31 -15.89
C HIS A 75 0.29 12.88 -15.37
N CYS A 76 0.15 12.70 -14.05
CA CYS A 76 -0.25 11.46 -13.43
C CYS A 76 -1.52 11.65 -12.60
N LEU A 77 -2.24 10.55 -12.36
CA LEU A 77 -3.42 10.52 -11.49
C LEU A 77 -3.00 10.17 -10.06
N LEU A 78 -3.46 10.93 -9.07
CA LEU A 78 -3.39 10.56 -7.67
C LEU A 78 -4.57 9.64 -7.37
N LYS A 79 -4.31 8.47 -6.76
CA LYS A 79 -5.37 7.48 -6.45
C LYS A 79 -6.45 8.02 -5.49
N GLY A 80 -6.03 8.76 -4.48
CA GLY A 80 -6.91 9.47 -3.54
C GLY A 80 -6.94 10.96 -3.81
N ASN A 81 -7.27 11.73 -2.77
CA ASN A 81 -7.39 13.17 -2.84
C ASN A 81 -6.31 13.87 -2.03
N LEU A 82 -6.10 15.13 -2.30
CA LEU A 82 -5.31 16.01 -1.46
C LEU A 82 -6.22 16.64 -0.38
N LYS A 83 -5.64 16.99 0.74
CA LYS A 83 -6.33 17.74 1.83
C LYS A 83 -6.64 19.17 1.42
N ARG A 84 -5.89 19.71 0.46
CA ARG A 84 -6.06 21.00 -0.19
C ARG A 84 -5.38 21.01 -1.55
N PRO A 85 -5.78 21.88 -2.48
CA PRO A 85 -5.05 22.11 -3.72
C PRO A 85 -3.60 22.54 -3.43
N ILE A 86 -2.69 22.14 -4.30
CA ILE A 86 -1.27 22.49 -4.23
C ILE A 86 -0.79 23.09 -5.54
N GLN A 87 0.11 24.05 -5.46
CA GLN A 87 0.71 24.73 -6.60
C GLN A 87 2.21 24.85 -6.42
N ASN A 88 2.97 24.17 -7.26
CA ASN A 88 4.44 24.16 -7.23
C ASN A 88 5.03 23.85 -5.85
N GLU A 89 4.47 22.87 -5.19
CA GLU A 89 4.92 22.48 -3.84
C GLU A 89 4.99 20.96 -3.66
N SER A 90 5.66 20.54 -2.58
CA SER A 90 5.75 19.12 -2.26
C SER A 90 4.40 18.55 -1.80
N ARG A 91 4.08 17.36 -2.29
CA ARG A 91 2.90 16.59 -1.90
C ARG A 91 3.03 15.93 -0.52
N ALA A 92 4.23 15.88 0.05
CA ALA A 92 4.47 15.20 1.33
C ALA A 92 3.56 15.74 2.43
N GLY A 93 2.87 14.84 3.13
CA GLY A 93 1.93 15.17 4.21
C GLY A 93 0.58 15.76 3.79
N LYS A 94 0.37 16.02 2.48
CA LYS A 94 -0.83 16.70 1.97
C LYS A 94 -1.88 15.76 1.35
N THR A 95 -1.56 14.49 1.19
CA THR A 95 -2.55 13.50 0.72
C THR A 95 -3.47 13.09 1.86
N ASP A 96 -4.76 13.00 1.58
CA ASP A 96 -5.73 12.38 2.49
C ASP A 96 -5.59 10.85 2.43
N ARG A 97 -4.82 10.30 3.36
CA ARG A 97 -4.52 8.87 3.39
C ARG A 97 -5.67 8.01 3.89
N ILE A 98 -6.56 8.57 4.70
CA ILE A 98 -7.68 7.86 5.33
C ILE A 98 -9.01 8.08 4.61
N GLY A 99 -9.03 8.96 3.60
CA GLY A 99 -10.22 9.27 2.81
C GLY A 99 -10.76 8.06 2.04
N TYR A 100 -12.03 8.13 1.75
CA TYR A 100 -12.74 7.15 0.93
C TYR A 100 -12.67 7.53 -0.55
N SER A 101 -12.68 6.54 -1.44
CA SER A 101 -12.63 6.77 -2.88
C SER A 101 -13.66 5.92 -3.63
N ASN A 102 -14.31 6.51 -4.63
CA ASN A 102 -15.16 5.79 -5.57
C ASN A 102 -14.38 5.30 -6.80
N LEU A 103 -13.08 5.51 -6.87
CA LEU A 103 -12.25 5.02 -7.95
C LEU A 103 -11.59 3.70 -7.57
N LEU A 104 -11.84 2.64 -8.33
CA LEU A 104 -11.05 1.42 -8.32
C LEU A 104 -10.06 1.45 -9.48
N VAL A 105 -8.81 1.15 -9.20
CA VAL A 105 -7.78 0.94 -10.21
C VAL A 105 -7.22 -0.46 -10.03
N LEU A 106 -7.21 -1.24 -11.13
CA LEU A 106 -6.46 -2.49 -11.21
C LEU A 106 -5.19 -2.18 -11.98
N ASP A 107 -4.05 -2.35 -11.34
CA ASP A 107 -2.73 -2.17 -11.95
C ASP A 107 -2.11 -3.55 -12.18
N ILE A 108 -1.97 -3.92 -13.44
CA ILE A 108 -1.41 -5.18 -13.91
C ILE A 108 -0.04 -4.89 -14.49
N ASP A 109 1.02 -5.42 -13.88
CA ASP A 109 2.40 -5.19 -14.35
C ASP A 109 3.08 -6.49 -14.77
N GLY A 110 3.03 -6.77 -16.07
CA GLY A 110 3.83 -7.83 -16.68
C GLY A 110 3.27 -9.24 -16.49
N ILE A 111 1.95 -9.42 -16.52
CA ILE A 111 1.30 -10.74 -16.49
C ILE A 111 1.51 -11.49 -17.80
N THR A 112 1.72 -12.81 -17.71
CA THR A 112 1.69 -13.72 -18.87
C THR A 112 0.31 -14.32 -18.99
N LEU A 113 -0.37 -14.07 -20.11
CA LEU A 113 -1.67 -14.67 -20.41
C LEU A 113 -1.48 -15.92 -21.27
N PRO A 114 -2.12 -17.05 -20.93
CA PRO A 114 -2.03 -18.28 -21.72
C PRO A 114 -2.45 -18.06 -23.18
N GLY A 115 -1.62 -18.51 -24.12
CA GLY A 115 -1.90 -18.39 -25.55
C GLY A 115 -1.87 -16.97 -26.12
N HIS A 116 -1.49 -15.96 -25.32
CA HIS A 116 -1.34 -14.61 -25.84
C HIS A 116 0.00 -14.41 -26.54
N THR A 117 -0.08 -13.79 -27.70
CA THR A 117 1.09 -13.27 -28.44
C THR A 117 0.79 -11.83 -28.84
N ASN A 118 1.76 -10.96 -28.68
CA ASN A 118 1.63 -9.55 -28.99
C ASN A 118 1.39 -9.34 -30.50
N PRO A 119 0.42 -8.49 -30.89
CA PRO A 119 0.27 -8.09 -32.27
C PRO A 119 1.46 -7.23 -32.74
N LYS A 120 1.68 -7.15 -34.04
CA LYS A 120 2.69 -6.25 -34.62
C LYS A 120 2.40 -4.78 -34.32
N VAL A 121 1.12 -4.41 -34.28
CA VAL A 121 0.65 -3.06 -33.94
C VAL A 121 -0.52 -3.22 -32.98
N PHE A 122 -0.43 -2.55 -31.84
CA PHE A 122 -1.52 -2.50 -30.88
C PHE A 122 -2.56 -1.45 -31.25
N THR A 123 -3.80 -1.79 -30.98
CA THR A 123 -4.95 -0.90 -31.11
C THR A 123 -5.75 -0.85 -29.82
N SER A 124 -6.63 0.12 -29.69
CA SER A 124 -7.55 0.24 -28.56
C SER A 124 -8.43 -1.01 -28.41
N LYS A 125 -8.80 -1.66 -29.52
CA LYS A 125 -9.51 -2.96 -29.50
C LYS A 125 -8.66 -4.05 -28.85
N CYS A 126 -7.36 -4.13 -29.15
CA CYS A 126 -6.45 -5.08 -28.49
C CYS A 126 -6.38 -4.81 -26.99
N VAL A 127 -6.22 -3.55 -26.56
CA VAL A 127 -6.21 -3.17 -25.14
C VAL A 127 -7.48 -3.60 -24.44
N GLY A 128 -8.65 -3.35 -25.04
CA GLY A 128 -9.94 -3.77 -24.48
C GLY A 128 -10.10 -5.29 -24.39
N THR A 129 -9.58 -6.05 -25.38
CA THR A 129 -9.60 -7.51 -25.36
C THR A 129 -8.72 -8.07 -24.26
N LEU A 130 -7.50 -7.54 -24.10
CA LEU A 130 -6.59 -7.94 -23.03
C LEU A 130 -7.18 -7.65 -21.65
N ALA A 131 -7.76 -6.47 -21.46
CA ALA A 131 -8.44 -6.11 -20.21
C ALA A 131 -9.58 -7.10 -19.88
N LYS A 132 -10.43 -7.42 -20.86
CA LYS A 132 -11.51 -8.43 -20.68
C LYS A 132 -10.95 -9.80 -20.31
N THR A 133 -9.82 -10.20 -20.91
CA THR A 133 -9.19 -11.49 -20.59
C THR A 133 -8.69 -11.51 -19.15
N VAL A 134 -8.09 -10.44 -18.66
CA VAL A 134 -7.69 -10.31 -17.26
C VAL A 134 -8.90 -10.30 -16.33
N LEU A 135 -9.96 -9.57 -16.67
CA LEU A 135 -11.16 -9.47 -15.84
C LEU A 135 -11.94 -10.77 -15.70
N ARG A 136 -11.79 -11.73 -16.65
CA ARG A 136 -12.40 -13.08 -16.53
C ARG A 136 -11.88 -13.87 -15.33
N GLU A 137 -10.75 -13.50 -14.79
CA GLU A 137 -10.17 -14.09 -13.58
C GLU A 137 -10.80 -13.56 -12.28
N LEU A 138 -11.68 -12.57 -12.38
CA LEU A 138 -12.34 -11.90 -11.26
C LEU A 138 -13.83 -12.27 -11.19
N PRO A 139 -14.52 -11.98 -10.07
CA PRO A 139 -15.95 -12.28 -9.93
C PRO A 139 -16.81 -11.72 -11.07
N PRO A 140 -17.94 -12.38 -11.45
CA PRO A 140 -18.80 -11.95 -12.55
C PRO A 140 -19.23 -10.48 -12.47
N GLN A 141 -19.48 -9.96 -11.27
CA GLN A 141 -19.88 -8.56 -11.07
C GLN A 141 -18.79 -7.58 -11.56
N VAL A 142 -17.52 -7.97 -11.47
CA VAL A 142 -16.39 -7.16 -11.99
C VAL A 142 -16.30 -7.28 -13.51
N GLN A 143 -16.53 -8.48 -14.04
CA GLN A 143 -16.52 -8.73 -15.49
C GLN A 143 -17.61 -7.96 -16.23
N ASP A 144 -18.78 -7.83 -15.60
CA ASP A 144 -19.97 -7.18 -16.13
C ASP A 144 -20.00 -5.66 -15.91
N CYS A 145 -19.01 -5.11 -15.22
CA CYS A 145 -18.92 -3.67 -14.98
C CYS A 145 -18.26 -2.94 -16.14
N SER A 146 -18.77 -1.76 -16.47
CA SER A 146 -18.12 -0.83 -17.41
C SER A 146 -16.79 -0.37 -16.89
N PHE A 147 -15.79 -0.22 -17.77
CA PHE A 147 -14.44 0.16 -17.36
C PHE A 147 -13.70 0.96 -18.43
N ILE A 148 -12.62 1.60 -18.04
CA ILE A 148 -11.63 2.19 -18.94
C ILE A 148 -10.36 1.35 -18.81
N ALA A 149 -9.85 0.82 -19.92
CA ALA A 149 -8.56 0.17 -19.98
C ALA A 149 -7.52 1.08 -20.60
N GLN A 150 -6.34 1.11 -19.99
CA GLN A 150 -5.19 1.86 -20.48
C GLN A 150 -3.97 0.95 -20.57
N ALA A 151 -3.32 0.94 -21.71
CA ALA A 151 -2.03 0.31 -21.89
C ALA A 151 -0.97 1.02 -21.03
N SER A 152 -0.31 0.29 -20.12
CA SER A 152 0.80 0.87 -19.39
C SER A 152 1.99 1.15 -20.32
N ALA A 153 2.98 1.91 -19.82
CA ALA A 153 4.15 2.29 -20.60
C ALA A 153 4.90 1.09 -21.22
N SER A 154 4.83 -0.09 -20.62
CA SER A 154 5.60 -1.27 -21.04
C SER A 154 4.86 -2.27 -21.92
N LEU A 155 3.56 -2.06 -22.17
CA LEU A 155 2.78 -2.98 -23.02
C LEU A 155 3.33 -3.01 -24.46
N GLY A 156 3.59 -4.22 -24.98
CA GLY A 156 4.15 -4.44 -26.29
C GLY A 156 5.69 -4.28 -26.38
N LEU A 157 6.37 -3.95 -25.28
CA LEU A 157 7.80 -3.67 -25.25
C LEU A 157 8.61 -4.65 -24.38
N LYS A 158 7.93 -5.50 -23.60
CA LYS A 158 8.55 -6.52 -22.74
C LYS A 158 8.12 -7.94 -23.15
N GLY A 159 8.32 -8.29 -24.41
CA GLY A 159 7.82 -9.57 -24.95
C GLY A 159 6.29 -9.63 -24.84
N ASP A 160 5.71 -10.82 -24.74
CA ASP A 160 4.27 -11.05 -24.69
C ASP A 160 3.62 -10.78 -23.32
N LYS A 161 4.34 -10.07 -22.43
CA LYS A 161 3.79 -9.68 -21.14
C LYS A 161 2.80 -8.54 -21.24
N VAL A 162 1.68 -8.69 -20.55
CA VAL A 162 0.58 -7.73 -20.53
C VAL A 162 0.70 -6.82 -19.32
N SER A 163 0.65 -5.51 -19.55
CA SER A 163 0.69 -4.48 -18.51
C SER A 163 -0.37 -3.42 -18.79
N LEU A 164 -1.34 -3.29 -17.88
CA LEU A 164 -2.54 -2.46 -18.05
C LEU A 164 -2.91 -1.75 -16.74
N HIS A 165 -3.56 -0.59 -16.88
CA HIS A 165 -4.39 -0.02 -15.84
C HIS A 165 -5.86 -0.18 -16.25
N ILE A 166 -6.71 -0.63 -15.33
CA ILE A 166 -8.16 -0.70 -15.53
C ILE A 166 -8.82 0.15 -14.48
N PHE A 167 -9.63 1.12 -14.90
CA PHE A 167 -10.32 2.06 -14.04
C PHE A 167 -11.81 1.74 -14.02
N MET A 168 -12.39 1.64 -12.82
CA MET A 168 -13.81 1.40 -12.59
C MET A 168 -14.36 2.37 -11.55
N LEU A 169 -15.63 2.72 -11.66
CA LEU A 169 -16.33 3.47 -10.63
C LEU A 169 -16.95 2.53 -9.60
N LEU A 170 -16.74 2.83 -8.32
CA LEU A 170 -17.37 2.12 -7.22
C LEU A 170 -18.70 2.78 -6.88
N LYS A 171 -19.76 1.97 -6.71
CA LYS A 171 -21.08 2.40 -6.28
C LYS A 171 -21.06 3.12 -4.93
N HIS A 172 -20.24 2.62 -4.03
CA HIS A 172 -19.99 3.18 -2.71
C HIS A 172 -18.52 3.51 -2.56
N ALA A 173 -18.22 4.66 -1.94
CA ALA A 173 -16.85 5.01 -1.63
C ALA A 173 -16.25 4.01 -0.64
N MET A 174 -15.03 3.56 -0.90
CA MET A 174 -14.34 2.54 -0.11
C MET A 174 -13.04 3.07 0.49
N PRO A 175 -12.71 2.67 1.72
CA PRO A 175 -11.41 2.99 2.30
C PRO A 175 -10.29 2.17 1.63
N ALA A 176 -9.10 2.75 1.55
CA ALA A 176 -7.93 2.13 0.91
C ALA A 176 -7.63 0.72 1.43
N LYS A 177 -7.79 0.49 2.75
CA LYS A 177 -7.55 -0.83 3.37
C LYS A 177 -8.50 -1.90 2.88
N ALA A 178 -9.79 -1.57 2.71
CA ALA A 178 -10.77 -2.53 2.18
C ALA A 178 -10.47 -2.90 0.72
N VAL A 179 -10.16 -1.89 -0.12
CA VAL A 179 -9.73 -2.14 -1.51
C VAL A 179 -8.48 -3.01 -1.55
N LYS A 180 -7.49 -2.73 -0.69
CA LYS A 180 -6.27 -3.54 -0.59
C LYS A 180 -6.55 -4.99 -0.22
N LEU A 181 -7.41 -5.20 0.77
CA LEU A 181 -7.81 -6.55 1.20
C LEU A 181 -8.50 -7.31 0.05
N TRP A 182 -9.41 -6.65 -0.67
CA TRP A 182 -10.07 -7.26 -1.82
C TRP A 182 -9.07 -7.62 -2.93
N LEU A 183 -8.13 -6.72 -3.27
CA LEU A 183 -7.08 -7.00 -4.25
C LEU A 183 -6.19 -8.17 -3.84
N GLN A 184 -5.87 -8.28 -2.55
CA GLN A 184 -5.12 -9.43 -2.03
C GLN A 184 -5.92 -10.73 -2.20
N ALA A 185 -7.20 -10.74 -1.80
CA ALA A 185 -8.07 -11.90 -1.98
C ALA A 185 -8.16 -12.30 -3.45
N ALA A 186 -8.40 -11.37 -4.37
CA ALA A 186 -8.47 -11.60 -5.80
C ALA A 186 -7.19 -12.24 -6.36
N ASN A 187 -6.01 -11.82 -5.89
CA ASN A 187 -4.74 -12.43 -6.28
C ASN A 187 -4.63 -13.90 -5.84
N PHE A 188 -5.20 -14.27 -4.69
CA PHE A 188 -5.12 -15.62 -4.16
C PHE A 188 -6.23 -16.56 -4.67
N GLU A 189 -7.34 -16.01 -5.13
CA GLU A 189 -8.49 -16.78 -5.63
C GLU A 189 -8.32 -17.17 -7.08
N SER A 190 -7.69 -16.33 -7.91
CA SER A 190 -7.39 -16.68 -9.30
C SER A 190 -6.14 -17.55 -9.40
N ASN A 191 -6.24 -18.68 -10.10
CA ASN A 191 -5.09 -19.52 -10.41
C ASN A 191 -4.07 -18.80 -11.29
N LEU A 192 -4.53 -17.98 -12.23
CA LEU A 192 -3.66 -17.19 -13.10
C LEU A 192 -2.84 -16.19 -12.30
N PHE A 193 -3.47 -15.45 -11.39
CA PHE A 193 -2.77 -14.44 -10.59
C PHE A 193 -1.87 -15.07 -9.53
N SER A 194 -2.36 -16.08 -8.81
CA SER A 194 -1.62 -16.73 -7.73
C SER A 194 -0.37 -17.48 -8.22
N SER A 195 -0.39 -18.00 -9.46
CA SER A 195 0.76 -18.67 -10.06
C SER A 195 1.88 -17.73 -10.47
N GLN A 196 1.60 -16.42 -10.61
CA GLN A 196 2.56 -15.40 -11.03
C GLN A 196 2.95 -14.43 -9.91
N LEU A 197 2.62 -14.77 -8.67
CA LEU A 197 3.11 -14.04 -7.49
C LEU A 197 4.63 -14.18 -7.39
N GLU A 198 5.30 -13.08 -7.15
CA GLU A 198 6.74 -13.03 -6.97
C GLU A 198 7.10 -12.46 -5.59
N LEU A 199 8.33 -12.68 -5.13
CA LEU A 199 8.87 -11.93 -4.00
C LEU A 199 9.50 -10.63 -4.50
N SER A 200 9.40 -9.59 -3.67
CA SER A 200 10.26 -8.41 -3.80
C SER A 200 11.74 -8.83 -3.84
N SER A 201 12.59 -7.99 -4.40
CA SER A 201 14.01 -8.28 -4.52
C SER A 201 14.67 -8.62 -3.18
N ASN A 202 14.19 -8.00 -2.11
CA ASN A 202 14.66 -8.21 -0.74
C ASN A 202 13.97 -9.37 -0.01
N GLY A 203 13.04 -10.09 -0.62
CA GLY A 203 12.35 -11.24 -0.01
C GLY A 203 11.31 -10.91 1.08
N HIS A 204 11.08 -9.63 1.40
CA HIS A 204 10.17 -9.26 2.50
C HIS A 204 8.70 -9.29 2.13
N SER A 205 8.37 -8.91 0.92
CA SER A 205 7.00 -8.70 0.47
C SER A 205 6.64 -9.54 -0.73
N LEU A 206 5.38 -9.92 -0.86
CA LEU A 206 4.85 -10.43 -2.11
C LEU A 206 4.69 -9.28 -3.10
N LYS A 207 5.16 -9.50 -4.31
CA LYS A 207 4.81 -8.72 -5.48
C LYS A 207 3.58 -9.38 -6.08
N HIS A 208 2.46 -8.70 -6.00
CA HIS A 208 1.18 -9.20 -6.46
C HIS A 208 1.01 -8.97 -7.96
N THR A 209 0.32 -9.88 -8.61
CA THR A 209 -0.01 -9.80 -10.05
C THR A 209 -0.96 -8.64 -10.34
N LEU A 210 -1.99 -8.47 -9.50
CA LEU A 210 -2.70 -7.20 -9.35
C LEU A 210 -2.00 -6.42 -8.24
N ASP A 211 -1.39 -5.28 -8.57
CA ASP A 211 -0.63 -4.49 -7.59
C ASP A 211 -1.54 -3.97 -6.48
N VAL A 212 -1.41 -4.55 -5.29
CA VAL A 212 -2.19 -4.14 -4.12
C VAL A 212 -1.83 -2.75 -3.59
N SER A 213 -0.64 -2.25 -3.96
CA SER A 213 -0.21 -0.91 -3.54
C SER A 213 -1.02 0.20 -4.21
N VAL A 214 -1.69 -0.10 -5.31
CA VAL A 214 -2.58 0.84 -6.01
C VAL A 214 -3.80 1.24 -5.19
N ALA A 215 -4.13 0.47 -4.15
CA ALA A 215 -5.20 0.84 -3.21
C ALA A 215 -4.85 2.04 -2.32
N ASP A 216 -3.56 2.32 -2.10
CA ASP A 216 -3.14 3.44 -1.26
C ASP A 216 -3.53 4.77 -1.87
N ASN A 217 -4.21 5.63 -1.10
CA ASN A 217 -4.64 6.94 -1.54
C ASN A 217 -3.47 7.86 -1.95
N SER A 218 -2.26 7.59 -1.48
CA SER A 218 -1.05 8.35 -1.87
C SER A 218 -0.40 7.85 -3.15
N LYS A 219 -0.87 6.74 -3.73
CA LYS A 219 -0.30 6.15 -4.94
C LYS A 219 -0.48 7.06 -6.15
N LEU A 220 0.58 7.18 -6.94
CA LEU A 220 0.55 7.82 -8.25
C LEU A 220 0.32 6.76 -9.33
N ILE A 221 -0.65 7.01 -10.19
CA ILE A 221 -0.94 6.21 -11.37
C ILE A 221 -0.40 6.99 -12.57
N PHE A 222 0.65 6.46 -13.17
CA PHE A 222 1.32 7.10 -14.30
C PHE A 222 0.57 6.79 -15.59
N ILE A 223 -0.23 7.74 -16.04
CA ILE A 223 -1.13 7.59 -17.19
C ILE A 223 -0.50 8.08 -18.51
N ALA A 224 0.57 8.88 -18.45
CA ALA A 224 1.21 9.40 -19.65
C ALA A 224 1.91 8.30 -20.46
N PRO A 225 1.77 8.27 -21.79
CA PRO A 225 2.45 7.31 -22.65
C PRO A 225 3.97 7.49 -22.55
N PRO A 226 4.75 6.43 -22.78
CA PRO A 226 6.20 6.53 -22.78
C PRO A 226 6.67 7.41 -23.94
N THR A 227 7.85 8.01 -23.75
CA THR A 227 8.60 8.63 -24.83
C THR A 227 9.66 7.67 -25.37
N PHE A 228 10.02 7.83 -26.63
CA PHE A 228 10.93 6.91 -27.32
C PHE A 228 12.17 7.68 -27.79
N GLU A 229 13.35 7.09 -27.58
CA GLU A 229 14.59 7.57 -28.18
C GLU A 229 14.75 7.05 -29.61
N ASP A 230 15.62 7.68 -30.39
CA ASP A 230 15.95 7.25 -31.75
C ASP A 230 16.34 5.77 -31.77
N GLY A 231 15.78 5.04 -32.75
CA GLY A 231 15.95 3.61 -32.88
C GLY A 231 15.00 2.76 -32.04
N THR A 232 14.04 3.37 -31.32
CA THR A 232 12.93 2.69 -30.68
C THR A 232 11.60 3.13 -31.29
N HIS A 233 10.61 2.23 -31.27
CA HIS A 233 9.29 2.50 -31.85
C HIS A 233 8.19 2.21 -30.86
N ASP A 234 7.16 3.05 -30.87
CA ASP A 234 5.93 2.76 -30.14
C ASP A 234 5.19 1.60 -30.83
N PRO A 235 4.82 0.54 -30.10
CA PRO A 235 3.98 -0.52 -30.67
C PRO A 235 2.55 -0.06 -30.99
N PHE A 236 2.15 1.15 -30.61
CA PHE A 236 0.88 1.77 -30.91
C PHE A 236 1.01 2.78 -32.05
N SER A 237 0.02 2.83 -32.94
CA SER A 237 0.00 3.79 -34.05
C SER A 237 -0.18 5.25 -33.60
N SER A 238 -0.80 5.45 -32.43
CA SER A 238 -0.97 6.76 -31.80
C SER A 238 -1.19 6.62 -30.28
N PRO A 239 -0.94 7.66 -29.48
CA PRO A 239 -1.28 7.66 -28.04
C PRO A 239 -2.76 7.40 -27.75
N ALA A 240 -3.66 7.82 -28.66
CA ALA A 240 -5.10 7.62 -28.51
C ALA A 240 -5.50 6.13 -28.49
N GLU A 241 -4.75 5.27 -29.18
CA GLU A 241 -4.98 3.82 -29.21
C GLU A 241 -4.63 3.11 -27.89
N ARG A 242 -3.97 3.80 -26.96
CA ARG A 242 -3.60 3.22 -25.65
C ARG A 242 -4.73 3.20 -24.64
N ILE A 243 -5.84 3.89 -24.90
CA ILE A 243 -6.96 4.02 -23.95
C ILE A 243 -8.25 3.63 -24.64
N VAL A 244 -9.07 2.85 -23.96
CA VAL A 244 -10.40 2.43 -24.46
C VAL A 244 -11.38 2.32 -23.30
N ARG A 245 -12.59 2.84 -23.51
CA ARG A 245 -13.73 2.56 -22.63
C ARG A 245 -14.51 1.35 -23.17
N VAL A 246 -14.84 0.47 -22.27
CA VAL A 246 -15.62 -0.74 -22.54
C VAL A 246 -16.90 -0.70 -21.70
N SER A 247 -18.05 -0.78 -22.37
CA SER A 247 -19.35 -0.83 -21.70
C SER A 247 -19.62 -2.23 -21.17
N GLY A 248 -20.14 -2.32 -19.96
CA GLY A 248 -20.64 -3.51 -19.31
C GLY A 248 -22.15 -3.44 -19.07
N LEU A 249 -22.66 -4.30 -18.21
CA LEU A 249 -24.07 -4.32 -17.79
C LEU A 249 -24.36 -3.28 -16.69
N SER A 250 -23.33 -2.87 -15.95
CA SER A 250 -23.40 -1.84 -14.91
C SER A 250 -22.28 -0.83 -15.09
N ASP A 251 -22.54 0.44 -14.82
CA ASP A 251 -21.53 1.50 -14.86
C ASP A 251 -20.78 1.67 -13.54
N THR A 252 -21.24 1.02 -12.48
CA THR A 252 -20.59 1.06 -11.16
C THR A 252 -20.50 -0.32 -10.55
N LEU A 253 -19.41 -0.59 -9.86
CA LEU A 253 -19.16 -1.85 -9.15
C LEU A 253 -19.57 -1.74 -7.68
N ASP A 254 -20.38 -2.68 -7.20
CA ASP A 254 -20.65 -2.86 -5.78
C ASP A 254 -19.56 -3.71 -5.12
N LEU A 255 -18.43 -3.06 -4.82
CA LEU A 255 -17.31 -3.73 -4.17
C LEU A 255 -17.65 -4.12 -2.71
N ALA A 256 -18.47 -3.33 -2.02
CA ALA A 256 -18.90 -3.63 -0.67
C ALA A 256 -19.65 -4.97 -0.59
N GLY A 257 -20.51 -5.24 -1.58
CA GLY A 257 -21.19 -6.53 -1.69
C GLY A 257 -20.23 -7.71 -1.87
N LEU A 258 -19.17 -7.53 -2.66
CA LEU A 258 -18.13 -8.55 -2.86
C LEU A 258 -17.28 -8.81 -1.61
N MET A 259 -17.11 -7.79 -0.75
CA MET A 259 -16.32 -7.90 0.48
C MET A 259 -16.98 -8.79 1.56
N ASN A 260 -18.29 -9.00 1.52
CA ASN A 260 -19.02 -9.75 2.55
C ASN A 260 -18.51 -11.18 2.79
N ASN A 261 -17.87 -11.78 1.79
CA ASN A 261 -17.36 -13.15 1.86
C ASN A 261 -15.83 -13.23 2.05
N ILE A 262 -15.17 -12.09 2.27
CA ILE A 262 -13.71 -12.04 2.41
C ILE A 262 -13.36 -11.98 3.90
N SER A 263 -12.66 -13.02 4.40
CA SER A 263 -12.07 -13.03 5.74
C SER A 263 -10.64 -12.48 5.68
N PRO A 264 -10.34 -11.39 6.41
CA PRO A 264 -8.98 -10.86 6.54
C PRO A 264 -7.98 -11.90 7.02
N GLU A 265 -8.38 -12.78 7.94
CA GLU A 265 -7.54 -13.85 8.50
C GLU A 265 -7.13 -14.84 7.43
N VAL A 266 -8.09 -15.27 6.60
CA VAL A 266 -7.83 -16.22 5.49
C VAL A 266 -6.90 -15.59 4.45
N VAL A 267 -7.11 -14.31 4.12
CA VAL A 267 -6.24 -13.57 3.20
C VAL A 267 -4.83 -13.45 3.76
N HIS A 268 -4.70 -13.12 5.04
CA HIS A 268 -3.41 -13.03 5.71
C HIS A 268 -2.68 -14.37 5.75
N GLN A 269 -3.40 -15.46 6.09
CA GLN A 269 -2.85 -16.82 6.07
C GLN A 269 -2.33 -17.18 4.68
N LYS A 270 -3.15 -17.03 3.63
CA LYS A 270 -2.76 -17.28 2.24
C LYS A 270 -1.53 -16.45 1.83
N SER A 271 -1.48 -15.17 2.23
CA SER A 271 -0.33 -14.30 1.97
C SER A 271 0.96 -14.86 2.58
N ASN A 272 0.90 -15.31 3.83
CA ASN A 272 2.04 -15.90 4.51
C ASN A 272 2.48 -17.25 3.89
N GLU A 273 1.53 -18.10 3.53
CA GLU A 273 1.80 -19.38 2.87
C GLU A 273 2.52 -19.16 1.52
N HIS A 274 1.98 -18.29 0.66
CA HIS A 274 2.61 -17.96 -0.62
C HIS A 274 4.00 -17.34 -0.43
N LYS A 275 4.13 -16.39 0.50
CA LYS A 275 5.40 -15.75 0.80
C LYS A 275 6.44 -16.77 1.27
N ASN A 276 6.08 -17.65 2.21
CA ASN A 276 7.00 -18.67 2.73
C ASN A 276 7.41 -19.66 1.66
N ARG A 277 6.47 -20.13 0.82
CA ARG A 277 6.77 -21.00 -0.31
C ARG A 277 7.78 -20.38 -1.27
N LEU A 278 7.56 -19.13 -1.66
CA LEU A 278 8.45 -18.41 -2.58
C LEU A 278 9.80 -18.08 -1.94
N ARG A 279 9.85 -17.81 -0.63
CA ARG A 279 11.11 -17.61 0.13
C ARG A 279 11.96 -18.87 0.13
N VAL A 280 11.36 -20.02 0.46
CA VAL A 280 12.06 -21.32 0.43
C VAL A 280 12.59 -21.61 -0.97
N ALA A 281 11.77 -21.40 -2.01
CA ALA A 281 12.19 -21.60 -3.41
C ALA A 281 13.36 -20.70 -3.84
N ARG A 282 13.52 -19.52 -3.22
CA ARG A 282 14.65 -18.59 -3.46
C ARG A 282 15.84 -18.79 -2.53
N GLY A 283 15.81 -19.78 -1.64
CA GLY A 283 16.87 -20.04 -0.68
C GLY A 283 16.95 -19.05 0.48
N PHE A 284 15.92 -18.24 0.71
CA PHE A 284 15.88 -17.38 1.89
C PHE A 284 15.63 -18.22 3.15
N SER A 285 16.35 -17.91 4.22
CA SER A 285 16.10 -18.53 5.52
C SER A 285 14.71 -18.14 6.03
N ALA A 286 13.98 -19.12 6.57
CA ALA A 286 12.77 -18.87 7.32
C ALA A 286 13.04 -18.46 8.79
N LYS A 287 14.29 -18.65 9.25
CA LYS A 287 14.68 -18.34 10.63
C LYS A 287 15.19 -16.91 10.72
N LYS A 288 14.64 -16.17 11.67
CA LYS A 288 15.19 -14.88 12.09
C LYS A 288 16.49 -15.14 12.87
N GLU A 289 17.53 -14.39 12.56
CA GLU A 289 18.75 -14.41 13.37
C GLU A 289 18.46 -13.73 14.71
N ARG A 290 19.01 -14.29 15.77
CA ARG A 290 18.89 -13.69 17.10
C ARG A 290 20.07 -12.76 17.33
N LEU A 291 19.73 -11.59 17.80
CA LEU A 291 20.65 -10.56 18.24
C LEU A 291 20.43 -10.31 19.73
N THR A 292 21.47 -10.52 20.54
CA THR A 292 21.41 -10.20 21.96
C THR A 292 21.97 -8.80 22.18
N ILE A 293 21.13 -7.93 22.74
CA ILE A 293 21.53 -6.57 23.10
C ILE A 293 21.86 -6.54 24.58
N ALA A 294 23.07 -6.16 24.93
CA ALA A 294 23.53 -6.10 26.32
C ALA A 294 23.05 -4.83 27.04
N THR A 295 23.11 -3.68 26.38
CA THR A 295 22.65 -2.39 26.90
C THR A 295 22.27 -1.46 25.76
N VAL A 296 21.29 -0.59 26.04
CA VAL A 296 20.96 0.54 25.18
C VAL A 296 21.27 1.81 25.96
N ASP A 297 22.25 2.55 25.50
CA ASP A 297 22.49 3.89 26.01
C ASP A 297 21.66 4.88 25.19
N ASN A 298 20.66 5.46 25.80
CA ASN A 298 19.80 6.47 25.16
C ASN A 298 20.54 7.76 24.78
N LYS A 299 21.80 7.90 25.23
CA LYS A 299 22.66 9.08 24.93
C LYS A 299 23.77 8.73 23.95
N SER A 300 24.11 7.45 23.78
CA SER A 300 25.08 7.01 22.79
C SER A 300 24.35 6.44 21.58
N GLU A 301 24.89 6.72 20.42
CA GLU A 301 24.38 6.21 19.15
C GLU A 301 24.64 4.69 18.99
N GLU A 302 25.16 4.03 20.03
CA GLU A 302 25.49 2.62 20.00
C GLU A 302 24.54 1.79 20.87
N ILE A 303 23.98 0.78 20.30
CA ILE A 303 23.32 -0.32 21.00
C ILE A 303 24.41 -1.38 21.20
N LEU A 304 24.77 -1.60 22.47
CA LEU A 304 25.78 -2.62 22.78
C LEU A 304 25.19 -4.00 22.59
N THR A 305 25.79 -4.76 21.69
CA THR A 305 25.42 -6.13 21.39
C THR A 305 26.34 -7.12 22.08
N ASN A 306 25.96 -8.39 22.05
CA ASN A 306 26.86 -9.46 22.40
C ASN A 306 28.18 -9.28 21.63
N PRO A 307 29.31 -9.11 22.32
CA PRO A 307 30.60 -8.68 21.73
C PRO A 307 31.12 -9.53 20.59
N ASP A 308 30.58 -10.72 20.40
CA ASP A 308 31.14 -11.66 19.42
C ASP A 308 30.53 -11.53 18.02
N ARG A 309 29.51 -10.69 17.76
CA ARG A 309 28.83 -10.81 16.47
C ARG A 309 28.28 -9.56 15.78
N MET A 310 27.87 -8.50 16.48
CA MET A 310 27.25 -7.35 15.81
C MET A 310 27.48 -6.05 16.55
N SER A 311 27.85 -5.00 15.82
CA SER A 311 27.77 -3.63 16.26
C SER A 311 26.50 -2.99 15.68
N ILE A 312 25.74 -2.29 16.50
CA ILE A 312 24.56 -1.56 16.08
C ILE A 312 24.76 -0.11 16.52
N GLN A 313 24.64 0.79 15.56
CA GLN A 313 24.72 2.22 15.79
C GLN A 313 23.39 2.86 15.43
N ILE A 314 22.82 3.63 16.35
CA ILE A 314 21.62 4.44 16.09
C ILE A 314 22.08 5.70 15.35
N THR A 315 21.51 5.91 14.16
CA THR A 315 21.86 7.06 13.31
C THR A 315 20.81 8.17 13.34
N ASP A 316 19.57 7.86 13.74
CA ASP A 316 18.48 8.81 13.85
C ASP A 316 17.42 8.25 14.78
N ASP A 317 17.28 8.79 15.98
CA ASP A 317 16.29 8.40 16.98
C ASP A 317 15.13 9.42 17.09
N THR A 318 15.21 10.51 16.35
CA THR A 318 14.28 11.64 16.47
C THR A 318 13.05 11.50 15.58
N ASN A 319 12.98 10.48 14.72
CA ASN A 319 11.98 10.38 13.66
C ASN A 319 11.09 9.15 13.83
N PRO A 320 10.04 9.21 14.67
CA PRO A 320 9.05 8.15 14.74
C PRO A 320 8.42 7.93 13.36
N PRO A 321 8.02 6.71 12.96
CA PRO A 321 7.79 5.57 13.88
C PRO A 321 8.98 4.61 14.04
N TYR A 322 10.12 4.84 13.47
CA TYR A 322 11.25 3.93 13.58
C TYR A 322 12.59 4.66 13.73
N ILE A 323 13.53 3.96 14.33
CA ILE A 323 14.92 4.38 14.49
C ILE A 323 15.74 3.79 13.35
N ARG A 324 16.58 4.58 12.69
CA ARG A 324 17.55 4.08 11.72
C ARG A 324 18.81 3.60 12.43
N CYS A 325 19.29 2.45 12.00
CA CYS A 325 20.45 1.81 12.58
C CYS A 325 21.46 1.38 11.52
N ASN A 326 22.73 1.46 11.90
CA ASN A 326 23.81 0.78 11.18
C ASN A 326 24.07 -0.55 11.87
N VAL A 327 24.05 -1.65 11.13
CA VAL A 327 24.36 -2.98 11.65
C VAL A 327 25.57 -3.50 10.91
N ASN A 328 26.56 -3.98 11.66
CA ASN A 328 27.82 -4.51 11.14
C ASN A 328 28.56 -3.55 10.19
N GLY A 329 28.61 -2.28 10.54
CA GLY A 329 29.29 -1.26 9.73
C GLY A 329 28.59 -0.91 8.41
N GLY A 330 27.34 -1.36 8.22
CA GLY A 330 26.52 -0.95 7.09
C GLY A 330 25.92 0.44 7.31
N ASP A 331 25.86 1.26 6.25
CA ASP A 331 25.27 2.58 6.32
C ASP A 331 23.75 2.53 6.21
N SER A 332 23.04 2.97 7.26
CA SER A 332 21.56 3.01 7.37
C SER A 332 20.90 1.73 6.83
N ASN A 333 21.45 0.57 7.17
CA ASN A 333 21.02 -0.71 6.61
C ASN A 333 19.90 -1.39 7.40
N ALA A 334 19.52 -0.85 8.56
CA ALA A 334 18.49 -1.40 9.41
C ALA A 334 17.55 -0.33 9.98
N TYR A 335 16.36 -0.76 10.36
CA TYR A 335 15.39 0.06 11.06
C TYR A 335 14.76 -0.73 12.21
N TYR A 336 14.39 -0.01 13.26
CA TYR A 336 13.94 -0.56 14.51
C TYR A 336 12.71 0.21 15.03
N PHE A 337 11.63 -0.51 15.27
CA PHE A 337 10.40 0.04 15.86
C PHE A 337 10.41 -0.16 17.36
N LYS A 338 11.09 0.72 18.10
CA LYS A 338 11.27 0.60 19.54
C LYS A 338 9.96 0.51 20.32
N LEU A 339 8.93 1.23 19.88
CA LEU A 339 7.63 1.28 20.54
C LEU A 339 6.64 0.27 19.99
N GLU A 340 6.70 -0.02 18.69
CA GLU A 340 5.72 -0.83 17.99
C GLU A 340 6.10 -2.30 17.91
N ASP A 341 7.38 -2.60 17.69
CA ASP A 341 7.90 -3.97 17.59
C ASP A 341 9.31 -4.06 18.18
N PRO A 342 9.44 -3.96 19.52
CA PRO A 342 10.75 -3.90 20.18
C PRO A 342 11.53 -5.20 20.11
N THR A 343 10.92 -6.30 19.65
CA THR A 343 11.57 -7.60 19.61
C THR A 343 12.31 -7.89 18.33
N TYR A 344 12.18 -7.03 17.30
CA TYR A 344 12.79 -7.25 16.01
C TYR A 344 13.44 -6.00 15.44
N MET A 345 14.57 -6.21 14.75
CA MET A 345 15.22 -5.22 13.90
C MET A 345 15.18 -5.68 12.46
N TYR A 346 14.80 -4.79 11.57
CA TYR A 346 14.53 -5.09 10.17
C TYR A 346 15.64 -4.55 9.28
N ASN A 347 16.10 -5.37 8.34
CA ASN A 347 17.08 -4.97 7.35
C ASN A 347 16.37 -4.28 6.16
N PHE A 348 16.81 -3.08 5.77
CA PHE A 348 16.28 -2.41 4.59
C PHE A 348 16.50 -3.16 3.28
N LYS A 349 17.53 -4.01 3.23
CA LYS A 349 17.86 -4.83 2.06
C LYS A 349 17.21 -6.21 2.05
N GLY A 350 16.44 -6.54 3.09
CA GLY A 350 15.75 -7.80 3.21
C GLY A 350 16.23 -8.65 4.38
N GLU A 351 16.70 -9.83 4.14
CA GLU A 351 17.24 -10.74 5.15
C GLU A 351 18.69 -10.39 5.50
N PRO A 352 19.12 -10.64 6.73
CA PRO A 352 18.35 -11.23 7.83
C PRO A 352 17.45 -10.20 8.56
N ILE A 353 16.39 -10.70 9.23
CA ILE A 353 15.65 -9.97 10.28
C ILE A 353 16.18 -10.47 11.61
N TRP A 354 16.62 -9.57 12.47
CA TRP A 354 17.20 -9.94 13.76
C TRP A 354 16.14 -9.89 14.86
N SER A 355 16.03 -10.97 15.66
CA SER A 355 15.33 -10.88 16.93
C SER A 355 16.25 -10.28 17.97
N ILE A 356 15.70 -9.36 18.77
CA ILE A 356 16.41 -8.70 19.84
C ILE A 356 16.08 -9.47 21.12
N GLU A 357 17.06 -10.15 21.70
CA GLU A 357 16.98 -10.71 23.04
C GLU A 357 17.59 -9.70 24.01
N GLN A 358 16.79 -9.34 24.99
CA GLN A 358 17.16 -8.28 25.87
C GLN A 358 17.88 -8.75 27.12
N ALA A 359 18.97 -8.01 27.48
CA ALA A 359 19.61 -8.14 28.76
C ALA A 359 19.09 -7.11 29.79
N ASP A 360 18.47 -6.02 29.36
CA ASP A 360 17.96 -4.96 30.22
C ASP A 360 16.44 -4.83 30.12
N PRO A 361 15.69 -5.08 31.23
CA PRO A 361 14.23 -4.92 31.26
C PRO A 361 13.75 -3.51 30.91
N ASP A 362 14.55 -2.48 31.19
CA ASP A 362 14.18 -1.09 30.93
C ASP A 362 14.25 -0.71 29.45
N PHE A 363 14.91 -1.50 28.63
CA PHE A 363 14.95 -1.30 27.19
C PHE A 363 13.56 -1.32 26.53
N TYR A 364 12.66 -2.16 27.05
CA TYR A 364 11.28 -2.29 26.54
C TYR A 364 10.30 -1.33 27.23
N LYS A 365 10.78 -0.46 28.11
CA LYS A 365 9.91 0.56 28.69
C LYS A 365 9.34 1.40 27.57
N SER A 366 8.07 1.17 27.27
CA SER A 366 7.33 1.96 26.32
C SER A 366 7.07 3.35 26.91
N LEU A 367 6.77 4.32 26.04
CA LEU A 367 6.25 5.61 26.50
C LEU A 367 5.04 5.44 27.44
N PHE A 368 4.29 4.37 27.26
CA PHE A 368 3.15 4.03 28.10
C PHE A 368 3.58 3.61 29.51
N ASP A 369 4.64 2.81 29.65
CA ASP A 369 5.15 2.41 30.98
C ASP A 369 5.64 3.61 31.76
N VAL A 370 6.33 4.55 31.09
CA VAL A 370 6.75 5.82 31.68
C VAL A 370 5.54 6.64 32.12
N TYR A 371 4.53 6.73 31.27
CA TYR A 371 3.29 7.43 31.60
C TYR A 371 2.53 6.80 32.77
N GLN A 372 2.43 5.47 32.80
CA GLN A 372 1.83 4.77 33.94
C GLN A 372 2.58 5.04 35.25
N GLU A 373 3.90 5.04 35.21
CA GLU A 373 4.72 5.34 36.41
C GLU A 373 4.49 6.79 36.88
N GLU A 374 4.36 7.73 35.97
CA GLU A 374 4.05 9.13 36.31
C GLU A 374 2.65 9.28 36.87
N MET A 375 1.65 8.65 36.24
CA MET A 375 0.28 8.66 36.75
C MET A 375 0.16 8.00 38.12
N ALA A 376 0.87 6.90 38.35
CA ALA A 376 0.90 6.24 39.66
C ALA A 376 1.50 7.15 40.75
N LYS A 377 2.50 7.97 40.43
CA LYS A 377 3.05 8.97 41.35
C LYS A 377 2.02 10.04 41.76
N GLU A 378 1.10 10.32 40.82
CA GLU A 378 -0.01 11.28 41.06
C GLU A 378 -1.24 10.60 41.70
N GLY A 379 -1.20 9.29 41.98
CA GLY A 379 -2.31 8.53 42.54
C GLY A 379 -3.46 8.29 41.54
N ARG A 380 -3.20 8.42 40.24
CA ARG A 380 -4.17 8.22 39.17
C ARG A 380 -4.06 6.80 38.60
N ALA A 381 -5.19 6.19 38.30
CA ALA A 381 -5.24 4.90 37.62
C ALA A 381 -5.63 5.11 36.16
N CYS A 382 -4.86 4.53 35.24
CA CYS A 382 -5.15 4.52 33.82
C CYS A 382 -5.24 3.09 33.31
N PHE A 383 -6.11 2.87 32.33
CA PHE A 383 -6.32 1.54 31.76
C PHE A 383 -5.86 1.51 30.30
N PRO A 384 -4.91 0.62 29.96
CA PRO A 384 -4.55 0.40 28.58
C PRO A 384 -5.71 -0.31 27.86
N VAL A 385 -6.04 0.17 26.70
CA VAL A 385 -7.07 -0.37 25.83
C VAL A 385 -6.46 -0.77 24.50
N ALA A 386 -6.72 -2.01 24.09
CA ALA A 386 -6.36 -2.52 22.78
C ALA A 386 -7.64 -3.03 22.07
N MET A 387 -7.84 -2.60 20.85
CA MET A 387 -9.00 -2.95 20.04
C MET A 387 -8.58 -3.34 18.62
N ARG A 388 -9.41 -4.14 17.95
CA ARG A 388 -9.25 -4.48 16.54
C ARG A 388 -10.52 -4.10 15.78
N ASP A 389 -10.36 -3.39 14.69
CA ASP A 389 -11.43 -3.19 13.71
C ASP A 389 -11.34 -4.30 12.66
N PHE A 390 -12.31 -5.22 12.66
CA PHE A 390 -12.35 -6.37 11.76
C PHE A 390 -12.54 -6.01 10.29
N TYR A 391 -13.20 -4.89 10.00
CA TYR A 391 -13.44 -4.48 8.61
C TYR A 391 -12.19 -3.91 7.94
N THR A 392 -11.39 -3.19 8.70
CA THR A 392 -10.20 -2.53 8.19
C THR A 392 -8.91 -3.25 8.56
N ASP A 393 -9.01 -4.33 9.36
CA ASP A 393 -7.89 -5.02 10.01
C ASP A 393 -6.94 -4.04 10.69
N THR A 394 -7.51 -3.02 11.31
CA THR A 394 -6.77 -2.01 12.02
C THR A 394 -6.82 -2.30 13.50
N TYR A 395 -5.65 -2.32 14.12
CA TYR A 395 -5.51 -2.38 15.56
C TYR A 395 -5.42 -0.95 16.10
N TYR A 396 -5.95 -0.77 17.29
CA TYR A 396 -5.90 0.50 18.01
C TYR A 396 -5.37 0.24 19.42
N ASN A 397 -4.55 1.14 19.91
CA ASN A 397 -4.18 1.19 21.32
C ASN A 397 -4.29 2.63 21.84
N GLY A 398 -4.46 2.75 23.13
CA GLY A 398 -4.60 4.02 23.82
C GLY A 398 -4.74 3.81 25.32
N VAL A 399 -4.83 4.89 26.07
CA VAL A 399 -5.02 4.88 27.51
C VAL A 399 -6.33 5.51 27.87
N PHE A 400 -7.22 4.77 28.50
CA PHE A 400 -8.50 5.27 28.99
C PHE A 400 -8.36 5.79 30.43
N ASP A 401 -8.75 7.03 30.66
CA ASP A 401 -8.84 7.63 32.00
C ASP A 401 -10.29 7.54 32.50
N PRO A 402 -10.58 6.65 33.46
CA PRO A 402 -11.93 6.46 33.96
C PRO A 402 -12.46 7.67 34.76
N ASN A 403 -11.59 8.52 35.27
CA ASN A 403 -12.02 9.70 36.01
C ASN A 403 -12.59 10.78 35.07
N LEU A 404 -12.04 10.84 33.85
CA LEU A 404 -12.50 11.76 32.82
C LEU A 404 -13.48 11.12 31.87
N ASN A 405 -13.67 9.79 31.95
CA ASN A 405 -14.48 8.96 31.02
C ASN A 405 -14.11 9.18 29.55
N GLN A 406 -12.84 9.34 29.26
CA GLN A 406 -12.30 9.56 27.92
C GLN A 406 -10.89 8.98 27.76
N PHE A 407 -10.39 8.91 26.52
CA PHE A 407 -8.99 8.59 26.28
C PHE A 407 -8.09 9.77 26.67
N SER A 408 -6.92 9.44 27.20
CA SER A 408 -5.90 10.43 27.55
C SER A 408 -5.46 11.22 26.30
N ASP A 409 -5.28 12.53 26.42
CA ASP A 409 -4.77 13.38 25.35
C ASP A 409 -3.32 13.02 24.96
N GLU A 410 -2.54 12.48 25.89
CA GLU A 410 -1.16 12.02 25.62
C GLU A 410 -1.13 10.66 24.93
N PHE A 411 -2.10 9.79 25.25
CA PHE A 411 -2.27 8.47 24.64
C PHE A 411 -3.70 8.30 24.12
N PRO A 412 -4.11 9.07 23.12
CA PRO A 412 -5.42 8.92 22.50
C PRO A 412 -5.53 7.56 21.83
N LEU A 413 -6.74 7.11 21.56
CA LEU A 413 -6.95 5.88 20.80
C LEU A 413 -6.42 6.05 19.38
N MET A 414 -5.27 5.43 19.09
CA MET A 414 -4.56 5.57 17.82
C MET A 414 -4.48 4.23 17.09
N PRO A 415 -4.59 4.25 15.75
CA PRO A 415 -4.35 3.05 14.96
C PRO A 415 -2.90 2.60 15.08
N CYS A 416 -2.71 1.31 15.23
CA CYS A 416 -1.39 0.69 15.35
C CYS A 416 -1.30 -0.61 14.53
N SER A 417 -0.12 -1.20 14.44
CA SER A 417 0.07 -2.51 13.81
C SER A 417 -0.28 -3.65 14.77
N SER A 418 -0.51 -4.85 14.24
CA SER A 418 -0.68 -6.05 15.08
C SER A 418 0.57 -6.36 15.93
N ALA A 419 1.75 -6.02 15.41
CA ALA A 419 3.00 -6.16 16.14
C ALA A 419 3.08 -5.19 17.34
N SER A 420 2.56 -3.98 17.20
CA SER A 420 2.47 -3.01 18.29
C SER A 420 1.63 -3.53 19.46
N ILE A 421 0.50 -4.18 19.15
CA ILE A 421 -0.35 -4.76 20.20
C ILE A 421 0.36 -5.90 20.91
N GLU A 422 1.10 -6.75 20.21
CA GLU A 422 1.91 -7.78 20.84
C GLU A 422 2.99 -7.19 21.75
N GLY A 423 3.69 -6.17 21.28
CA GLY A 423 4.68 -5.44 22.09
C GLY A 423 4.05 -4.80 23.32
N PHE A 424 2.95 -4.12 23.15
CA PHE A 424 2.18 -3.49 24.21
C PHE A 424 1.69 -4.49 25.27
N MET A 425 1.17 -5.64 24.84
CA MET A 425 0.72 -6.70 25.77
C MET A 425 1.86 -7.37 26.49
N ARG A 426 3.02 -7.57 25.84
CA ARG A 426 4.21 -8.13 26.46
C ARG A 426 4.82 -7.21 27.50
N SER A 427 4.92 -5.91 27.22
CA SER A 427 5.45 -4.92 28.15
C SER A 427 4.65 -4.86 29.47
N HIS A 428 3.38 -5.29 29.44
CA HIS A 428 2.50 -5.35 30.61
C HIS A 428 2.43 -6.73 31.26
N GLY A 429 3.38 -7.65 30.96
CA GLY A 429 3.44 -8.98 31.53
C GLY A 429 2.26 -9.88 31.15
N ARG A 430 1.54 -9.55 30.09
CA ARG A 430 0.39 -10.30 29.59
C ARG A 430 0.79 -11.13 28.39
N SER A 431 0.46 -12.42 28.39
CA SER A 431 0.49 -13.22 27.18
C SER A 431 -0.48 -12.63 26.16
N LYS A 432 -0.15 -12.75 24.87
CA LYS A 432 -1.08 -12.41 23.78
C LYS A 432 -2.42 -13.10 24.08
N PRO A 433 -3.52 -12.39 24.23
CA PRO A 433 -4.80 -13.07 24.35
C PRO A 433 -5.08 -13.76 23.02
N ASP A 434 -5.57 -14.99 23.08
CA ASP A 434 -6.07 -15.71 21.90
C ASP A 434 -7.23 -14.97 21.22
N TYR A 435 -7.76 -13.99 21.91
CA TYR A 435 -8.87 -13.15 21.49
C TYR A 435 -8.68 -11.70 21.95
N ILE A 436 -8.61 -10.79 21.01
CA ILE A 436 -8.76 -9.35 21.26
C ILE A 436 -10.24 -9.04 21.02
N PRO A 437 -10.99 -8.59 22.03
CA PRO A 437 -12.41 -8.36 21.87
C PRO A 437 -12.69 -7.32 20.77
N ASP A 438 -13.73 -7.60 19.98
CA ASP A 438 -14.27 -6.63 19.04
C ASP A 438 -14.61 -5.33 19.76
N ALA A 439 -14.24 -4.22 19.18
CA ALA A 439 -14.80 -2.93 19.56
C ALA A 439 -16.29 -2.91 19.14
N ARG A 440 -17.14 -3.49 19.95
CA ARG A 440 -18.57 -3.24 19.89
C ARG A 440 -18.85 -2.03 20.78
N VAL A 441 -18.88 -0.90 20.19
CA VAL A 441 -19.47 0.30 20.79
C VAL A 441 -20.93 0.37 20.36
#